data_417c88bd6a20768e046f7ced978aeb65
#
_entry.id   417c88bd6a20768e046f7ced978aeb65
#
_cell.length_a   1.000
_cell.length_b   1.000
_cell.length_c   1.000
_cell.angle_alpha   90.00
_cell.angle_beta   90.00
_cell.angle_gamma   90.00
#
_symmetry.space_group_name_H-M   'P 1'
#
loop_
_entity.id
_entity.type
_entity.pdbx_description
1 polymer ?
#
loop_
_entity_poly.entity_id
_entity_poly.type
_entity_poly.pdbx_seq_one_letter_code
_entity_poly.pdbx_strand_id
1 'polypeptide(L)'
;MAESKHETELEETEGLEQPPKKKRRHTKLRRWVSRIIALLITIVLVVGAVYVVVHRDTISIDSVRRSLSNLVNGETQADSYTLKGDTSSCTAAFQGGILVCSQTDLQLFARSGKQEINESINFTKPVVSAAGHYAAVYDAGGSRLYLIRDEQIVHTYTSDKAGAILSARVSENGSLTVVERATGYKAAVTVYDASLQPVVTENISSSFVSDAALSPDDKTLAAVSVGEDTSGFDSVLIFYNVADGEELYRCALGSDVLLDLKWEKNGLWVVGEYGAYYVEKGTLTNSNTDQTRILQDFSLGGNGFAVLYCSKYQNGSGGTVELLTTQGSGSAISQNDEVLDLSAAGSYFSVLTANQLTIYRSDMTVYAQVDNDWGARKVLQREDGSVLVVSNGSADLYAPE
;
A
#
# COMPACT_ATOMS: atom_id res chain seq x y z
N MET A 1 64.99 54.25 39.44
CA MET A 1 66.17 54.23 38.59
C MET A 1 65.69 54.14 37.19
N ALA A 2 65.64 55.25 36.63
CA ALA A 2 66.38 55.87 35.54
C ALA A 2 65.73 55.49 34.24
N GLU A 3 65.00 56.40 33.64
CA GLU A 3 65.51 57.41 32.66
C GLU A 3 65.71 56.76 31.31
N SER A 4 65.37 57.30 30.16
CA SER A 4 65.03 58.65 29.73
C SER A 4 64.81 58.57 28.24
N LYS A 5 63.87 59.39 27.83
CA LYS A 5 64.01 60.39 26.75
C LYS A 5 64.20 60.00 25.29
N HIS A 6 63.39 60.66 24.57
CA HIS A 6 63.54 61.61 23.40
C HIS A 6 63.63 60.97 22.04
N GLU A 7 63.10 61.45 21.05
CA GLU A 7 62.53 62.66 20.45
C GLU A 7 62.33 62.39 18.99
N THR A 8 61.17 62.84 18.51
CA THR A 8 60.94 63.67 17.32
C THR A 8 61.67 63.32 15.98
N GLU A 9 61.03 63.15 14.92
CA GLU A 9 60.63 64.12 13.91
C GLU A 9 60.08 63.43 12.65
N LEU A 10 58.90 63.85 12.19
CA LEU A 10 58.53 64.52 10.99
C LEU A 10 58.79 63.85 9.59
N GLU A 11 57.69 63.85 8.86
CA GLU A 11 57.55 63.92 7.39
C GLU A 11 57.78 62.60 6.65
N GLU A 12 56.93 62.17 5.81
CA GLU A 12 56.32 62.83 4.66
C GLU A 12 55.14 62.05 4.14
N THR A 13 54.16 62.71 3.60
CA THR A 13 53.00 62.30 2.86
C THR A 13 53.38 61.61 1.54
N GLU A 14 52.93 60.37 1.37
CA GLU A 14 52.71 59.87 0.03
C GLU A 14 51.34 59.24 -0.08
N GLY A 15 50.53 59.82 -0.96
CA GLY A 15 49.18 59.41 -1.22
C GLY A 15 49.12 58.06 -1.89
N LEU A 16 48.48 57.11 -1.20
CA LEU A 16 48.07 55.89 -1.85
C LEU A 16 46.70 56.09 -2.50
N GLU A 17 46.70 56.23 -3.83
CA GLU A 17 45.53 56.18 -4.69
C GLU A 17 44.72 54.95 -4.44
N GLN A 18 43.46 55.10 -4.04
CA GLN A 18 42.50 54.03 -3.97
C GLN A 18 42.19 53.48 -5.39
N PRO A 19 42.22 52.15 -5.65
CA PRO A 19 41.88 51.62 -6.94
C PRO A 19 40.40 51.90 -7.27
N PRO A 20 40.07 52.20 -8.54
CA PRO A 20 38.72 52.59 -8.94
C PRO A 20 37.73 51.46 -8.68
N LYS A 21 36.66 51.74 -7.91
CA LYS A 21 35.52 50.83 -7.72
C LYS A 21 34.94 50.44 -9.10
N LYS A 22 35.20 49.21 -9.51
CA LYS A 22 34.55 48.62 -10.70
C LYS A 22 33.05 48.66 -10.48
N LYS A 23 32.35 49.54 -11.19
CA LYS A 23 30.89 49.63 -11.23
C LYS A 23 30.33 48.29 -11.74
N ARG A 24 29.60 47.58 -10.88
CA ARG A 24 28.87 46.37 -11.21
C ARG A 24 27.77 46.65 -12.25
N ARG A 25 28.10 46.56 -13.54
CA ARG A 25 27.13 46.62 -14.65
C ARG A 25 26.31 45.32 -14.80
N HIS A 26 26.62 44.25 -14.04
CA HIS A 26 25.96 42.94 -14.17
C HIS A 26 24.58 42.81 -13.50
N THR A 27 24.16 43.72 -12.65
CA THR A 27 22.90 43.58 -11.92
C THR A 27 21.65 43.90 -12.76
N LYS A 28 21.75 44.79 -13.71
CA LYS A 28 20.61 45.13 -14.61
C LYS A 28 20.36 44.02 -15.64
N LEU A 29 21.43 43.46 -16.23
CA LEU A 29 21.33 42.37 -17.21
C LEU A 29 20.77 41.11 -16.55
N ARG A 30 21.22 40.74 -15.34
CA ARG A 30 20.74 39.59 -14.58
C ARG A 30 19.25 39.73 -14.20
N ARG A 31 18.80 40.93 -13.84
CA ARG A 31 17.37 41.22 -13.57
C ARG A 31 16.52 41.16 -14.82
N TRP A 32 17.07 41.62 -15.97
CA TRP A 32 16.37 41.56 -17.25
C TRP A 32 16.23 40.10 -17.75
N VAL A 33 17.31 39.31 -17.65
CA VAL A 33 17.31 37.89 -17.99
C VAL A 33 16.35 37.13 -17.06
N SER A 34 16.35 37.40 -15.76
CA SER A 34 15.40 36.79 -14.81
C SER A 34 13.92 37.11 -15.13
N ARG A 35 13.63 38.35 -15.60
CA ARG A 35 12.28 38.73 -16.05
C ARG A 35 11.86 38.04 -17.33
N ILE A 36 12.78 37.85 -18.27
CA ILE A 36 12.50 37.09 -19.50
C ILE A 36 12.25 35.62 -19.18
N ILE A 37 13.06 35.02 -18.32
CA ILE A 37 12.86 33.65 -17.89
C ILE A 37 11.51 33.50 -17.18
N ALA A 38 11.17 34.41 -16.26
CA ALA A 38 9.87 34.40 -15.59
C ALA A 38 8.71 34.56 -16.58
N LEU A 39 8.84 35.44 -17.56
CA LEU A 39 7.85 35.62 -18.64
C LEU A 39 7.69 34.35 -19.48
N LEU A 40 8.79 33.72 -19.88
CA LEU A 40 8.77 32.44 -20.60
C LEU A 40 8.10 31.33 -19.80
N ILE A 41 8.42 31.20 -18.52
CA ILE A 41 7.78 30.24 -17.64
C ILE A 41 6.26 30.52 -17.54
N THR A 42 5.86 31.79 -17.39
CA THR A 42 4.44 32.18 -17.37
C THR A 42 3.73 31.85 -18.68
N ILE A 43 4.38 32.10 -19.84
CA ILE A 43 3.82 31.75 -21.15
C ILE A 43 3.64 30.23 -21.27
N VAL A 44 4.66 29.45 -20.87
CA VAL A 44 4.58 27.96 -20.89
C VAL A 44 3.46 27.46 -19.98
N LEU A 45 3.29 28.04 -18.80
CA LEU A 45 2.19 27.69 -17.88
C LEU A 45 0.82 28.04 -18.45
N VAL A 46 0.68 29.23 -19.07
CA VAL A 46 -0.59 29.64 -19.69
C VAL A 46 -0.91 28.79 -20.90
N VAL A 47 0.05 28.55 -21.78
CA VAL A 47 -0.14 27.69 -22.97
C VAL A 47 -0.44 26.24 -22.52
N GLY A 48 0.26 25.74 -21.51
CA GLY A 48 -0.02 24.44 -20.92
C GLY A 48 -1.44 24.35 -20.32
N ALA A 49 -1.87 25.37 -19.58
CA ALA A 49 -3.23 25.43 -19.02
C ALA A 49 -4.30 25.51 -20.13
N VAL A 50 -4.09 26.32 -21.16
CA VAL A 50 -5.00 26.38 -22.33
C VAL A 50 -5.04 25.05 -23.07
N TYR A 51 -3.88 24.42 -23.27
CA TYR A 51 -3.80 23.10 -23.91
C TYR A 51 -4.59 22.04 -23.13
N VAL A 52 -4.43 22.00 -21.81
CA VAL A 52 -5.18 21.10 -20.92
C VAL A 52 -6.69 21.36 -20.97
N VAL A 53 -7.11 22.66 -20.99
CA VAL A 53 -8.54 23.03 -21.05
C VAL A 53 -9.14 22.67 -22.42
N VAL A 54 -8.41 22.86 -23.51
CA VAL A 54 -8.89 22.55 -24.87
C VAL A 54 -8.94 21.04 -25.11
N HIS A 55 -8.02 20.28 -24.51
CA HIS A 55 -7.93 18.81 -24.66
C HIS A 55 -8.38 18.06 -23.40
N ARG A 56 -9.22 18.69 -22.56
CA ARG A 56 -9.68 18.10 -21.30
C ARG A 56 -10.39 16.75 -21.46
N ASP A 57 -10.95 16.49 -22.64
CA ASP A 57 -11.66 15.25 -22.95
C ASP A 57 -10.70 14.12 -23.42
N THR A 58 -9.42 14.46 -23.69
CA THR A 58 -8.38 13.51 -24.14
C THR A 58 -7.18 13.44 -23.19
N ILE A 59 -7.02 14.40 -22.28
CA ILE A 59 -5.93 14.43 -21.32
C ILE A 59 -6.49 14.14 -19.92
N SER A 60 -6.34 12.92 -19.48
CA SER A 60 -6.58 12.55 -18.09
C SER A 60 -5.48 13.17 -17.21
N ILE A 61 -5.86 13.76 -16.06
CA ILE A 61 -4.90 14.25 -15.05
C ILE A 61 -3.98 13.10 -14.62
N ASP A 62 -4.49 11.89 -14.65
CA ASP A 62 -3.77 10.67 -14.27
C ASP A 62 -2.72 10.26 -15.31
N SER A 63 -2.96 10.50 -16.62
CA SER A 63 -1.93 10.28 -17.64
C SER A 63 -0.76 11.26 -17.50
N VAL A 64 -1.04 12.51 -17.14
CA VAL A 64 -0.01 13.51 -16.83
C VAL A 64 0.76 13.14 -15.56
N ARG A 65 0.06 12.67 -14.53
CA ARG A 65 0.67 12.19 -13.27
C ARG A 65 1.56 10.98 -13.53
N ARG A 66 1.13 10.01 -14.35
CA ARG A 66 1.95 8.86 -14.79
C ARG A 66 3.21 9.31 -15.53
N SER A 67 3.07 10.22 -16.49
CA SER A 67 4.21 10.73 -17.25
C SER A 67 5.21 11.48 -16.37
N LEU A 68 4.74 12.27 -15.42
CA LEU A 68 5.59 12.95 -14.43
C LEU A 68 6.28 11.95 -13.49
N SER A 69 5.56 10.94 -13.01
CA SER A 69 6.10 9.87 -12.18
C SER A 69 7.21 9.09 -12.91
N ASN A 70 7.03 8.81 -14.20
CA ASN A 70 8.04 8.17 -15.05
C ASN A 70 9.30 9.05 -15.22
N LEU A 71 9.12 10.37 -15.35
CA LEU A 71 10.24 11.32 -15.45
C LEU A 71 11.02 11.45 -14.12
N VAL A 72 10.33 11.43 -13.00
CA VAL A 72 10.95 11.58 -11.66
C VAL A 72 11.69 10.31 -11.24
N ASN A 73 11.12 9.14 -11.52
CA ASN A 73 11.72 7.86 -11.12
C ASN A 73 12.85 7.39 -12.04
N GLY A 74 13.03 8.02 -13.22
CA GLY A 74 14.15 7.75 -14.13
C GLY A 74 14.15 6.37 -14.80
N GLU A 75 13.16 5.53 -14.53
CA GLU A 75 13.01 4.19 -15.09
C GLU A 75 11.78 4.09 -15.99
N THR A 76 11.94 3.43 -17.13
CA THR A 76 10.82 3.11 -18.02
C THR A 76 9.98 2.02 -17.39
N GLN A 77 8.66 2.19 -17.35
CA GLN A 77 7.72 1.15 -16.91
C GLN A 77 7.73 0.01 -17.93
N ALA A 78 7.80 -1.23 -17.45
CA ALA A 78 7.62 -2.40 -18.30
C ALA A 78 6.13 -2.60 -18.62
N ASP A 79 5.85 -2.95 -19.86
CA ASP A 79 4.48 -3.24 -20.33
C ASP A 79 4.05 -4.67 -19.97
N SER A 80 5.00 -5.58 -19.74
CA SER A 80 4.73 -6.98 -19.42
C SER A 80 5.85 -7.60 -18.58
N TYR A 81 5.46 -8.58 -17.75
CA TYR A 81 6.33 -9.37 -16.89
C TYR A 81 6.11 -10.86 -17.21
N THR A 82 7.18 -11.62 -17.43
CA THR A 82 7.10 -13.07 -17.59
C THR A 82 7.22 -13.75 -16.24
N LEU A 83 6.13 -14.38 -15.80
CA LEU A 83 6.04 -15.02 -14.48
C LEU A 83 6.32 -16.51 -14.56
N LYS A 84 6.96 -17.07 -13.52
CA LYS A 84 6.93 -18.49 -13.25
C LYS A 84 5.78 -18.76 -12.29
N GLY A 85 4.90 -19.66 -12.62
CA GLY A 85 3.74 -19.98 -11.84
C GLY A 85 2.44 -19.72 -12.59
N ASP A 86 1.35 -20.02 -11.95
CA ASP A 86 0.00 -19.89 -12.45
C ASP A 86 -0.79 -18.80 -11.71
N THR A 87 -2.04 -18.63 -12.06
CA THR A 87 -2.95 -17.69 -11.43
C THR A 87 -3.32 -18.03 -9.97
N SER A 88 -2.93 -19.20 -9.45
CA SER A 88 -3.09 -19.56 -8.04
C SER A 88 -2.02 -18.94 -7.13
N SER A 89 -0.94 -18.37 -7.72
CA SER A 89 0.12 -17.68 -6.99
C SER A 89 -0.43 -16.45 -6.27
N CYS A 90 0.10 -16.17 -5.06
CA CYS A 90 -0.10 -14.88 -4.40
C CYS A 90 0.64 -13.79 -5.15
N THR A 91 -0.04 -12.68 -5.41
CA THR A 91 0.53 -11.54 -6.13
C THR A 91 0.25 -10.24 -5.40
N ALA A 92 1.20 -9.33 -5.42
CA ALA A 92 1.02 -7.97 -4.91
C ALA A 92 1.72 -6.96 -5.82
N ALA A 93 1.10 -5.82 -6.04
CA ALA A 93 1.80 -4.68 -6.61
C ALA A 93 2.83 -4.18 -5.59
N PHE A 94 4.08 -4.03 -5.99
CA PHE A 94 5.16 -3.63 -5.10
C PHE A 94 6.12 -2.69 -5.80
N GLN A 95 6.23 -1.46 -5.29
CA GLN A 95 7.12 -0.41 -5.79
C GLN A 95 7.05 -0.15 -7.32
N GLY A 96 5.84 -0.23 -7.86
CA GLY A 96 5.62 -0.06 -9.30
C GLY A 96 5.90 -1.30 -10.14
N GLY A 97 6.42 -2.37 -9.55
CA GLY A 97 6.59 -3.69 -10.12
C GLY A 97 5.55 -4.69 -9.60
N ILE A 98 5.93 -5.97 -9.57
CA ILE A 98 5.09 -7.06 -9.09
C ILE A 98 5.89 -8.06 -8.25
N LEU A 99 5.34 -8.42 -7.09
CA LEU A 99 5.81 -9.51 -6.25
C LEU A 99 4.89 -10.71 -6.45
N VAL A 100 5.47 -11.87 -6.74
CA VAL A 100 4.75 -13.11 -7.02
C VAL A 100 5.31 -14.22 -6.15
N CYS A 101 4.45 -14.91 -5.44
CA CYS A 101 4.81 -16.06 -4.63
C CYS A 101 3.91 -17.24 -4.94
N SER A 102 4.50 -18.29 -5.51
CA SER A 102 3.87 -19.59 -5.67
C SER A 102 4.29 -20.54 -4.54
N GLN A 103 3.87 -21.79 -4.61
CA GLN A 103 4.34 -22.82 -3.68
C GLN A 103 5.84 -23.13 -3.85
N THR A 104 6.39 -22.89 -5.06
CA THR A 104 7.76 -23.30 -5.42
C THR A 104 8.70 -22.13 -5.69
N ASP A 105 8.17 -20.96 -5.99
CA ASP A 105 8.96 -19.83 -6.46
C ASP A 105 8.52 -18.52 -5.80
N LEU A 106 9.52 -17.72 -5.43
CA LEU A 106 9.37 -16.32 -5.00
C LEU A 106 10.07 -15.44 -6.02
N GLN A 107 9.32 -14.55 -6.66
CA GLN A 107 9.79 -13.66 -7.69
C GLN A 107 9.43 -12.22 -7.39
N LEU A 108 10.37 -11.32 -7.57
CA LEU A 108 10.13 -9.87 -7.58
C LEU A 108 10.64 -9.30 -8.89
N PHE A 109 9.78 -8.58 -9.56
CA PHE A 109 10.14 -7.79 -10.73
C PHE A 109 10.03 -6.30 -10.39
N ALA A 110 11.10 -5.57 -10.67
CA ALA A 110 11.11 -4.12 -10.59
C ALA A 110 10.14 -3.50 -11.62
N ARG A 111 9.88 -2.23 -11.45
CA ARG A 111 9.08 -1.43 -12.40
C ARG A 111 9.60 -1.53 -13.86
N SER A 112 10.91 -1.61 -14.04
CA SER A 112 11.58 -1.76 -15.35
C SER A 112 11.40 -3.11 -16.02
N GLY A 113 10.78 -4.08 -15.36
CA GLY A 113 10.65 -5.47 -15.83
C GLY A 113 11.86 -6.35 -15.46
N LYS A 114 12.89 -5.77 -14.84
CA LYS A 114 14.03 -6.54 -14.37
C LYS A 114 13.61 -7.46 -13.22
N GLN A 115 13.98 -8.72 -13.28
CA GLN A 115 13.79 -9.66 -12.18
C GLN A 115 14.89 -9.45 -11.13
N GLU A 116 14.50 -9.02 -9.94
CA GLU A 116 15.42 -8.73 -8.81
C GLU A 116 15.51 -9.90 -7.84
N ILE A 117 14.39 -10.59 -7.60
CA ILE A 117 14.34 -11.80 -6.77
C ILE A 117 13.84 -12.97 -7.62
N ASN A 118 14.53 -14.12 -7.50
CA ASN A 118 14.15 -15.38 -8.11
C ASN A 118 14.65 -16.53 -7.21
N GLU A 119 13.87 -16.79 -6.14
CA GLU A 119 14.21 -17.80 -5.14
C GLU A 119 13.31 -19.01 -5.28
N SER A 120 13.91 -20.20 -5.21
CA SER A 120 13.16 -21.44 -5.09
C SER A 120 12.80 -21.68 -3.63
N ILE A 121 11.52 -21.82 -3.37
CA ILE A 121 10.95 -22.01 -2.05
C ILE A 121 10.14 -23.31 -1.99
N ASN A 122 9.67 -23.65 -0.81
CA ASN A 122 8.75 -24.77 -0.62
C ASN A 122 7.71 -24.34 0.42
N PHE A 123 6.63 -23.73 -0.06
CA PHE A 123 5.51 -23.27 0.73
C PHE A 123 4.26 -24.08 0.43
N THR A 124 3.42 -24.27 1.43
CA THR A 124 2.13 -24.95 1.28
C THR A 124 1.02 -23.94 0.98
N LYS A 125 1.04 -22.82 1.68
CA LYS A 125 0.06 -21.74 1.57
C LYS A 125 0.79 -20.39 1.57
N PRO A 126 1.36 -19.98 0.43
CA PRO A 126 2.06 -18.70 0.32
C PRO A 126 1.10 -17.53 0.55
N VAL A 127 1.55 -16.55 1.31
CA VAL A 127 0.84 -15.29 1.56
C VAL A 127 1.84 -14.15 1.42
N VAL A 128 1.38 -13.04 0.88
CA VAL A 128 2.14 -11.80 0.72
C VAL A 128 1.44 -10.67 1.44
N SER A 129 2.19 -9.97 2.29
CA SER A 129 1.80 -8.69 2.87
C SER A 129 2.79 -7.63 2.42
N ALA A 130 2.34 -6.58 1.75
CA ALA A 130 3.20 -5.53 1.24
C ALA A 130 2.72 -4.14 1.71
N ALA A 131 3.66 -3.30 2.14
CA ALA A 131 3.40 -1.93 2.54
C ALA A 131 4.64 -1.05 2.26
N GLY A 132 4.47 0.02 1.49
CA GLY A 132 5.54 0.94 1.14
C GLY A 132 6.74 0.23 0.50
N HIS A 133 7.88 0.30 1.18
CA HIS A 133 9.14 -0.31 0.76
C HIS A 133 9.39 -1.73 1.30
N TYR A 134 8.41 -2.30 2.02
CA TYR A 134 8.56 -3.59 2.70
C TYR A 134 7.51 -4.59 2.23
N ALA A 135 7.91 -5.86 2.20
CA ALA A 135 6.99 -6.97 2.04
C ALA A 135 7.40 -8.14 2.91
N ALA A 136 6.42 -8.84 3.47
CA ALA A 136 6.58 -10.12 4.12
C ALA A 136 5.94 -11.19 3.23
N VAL A 137 6.70 -12.26 2.95
CA VAL A 137 6.24 -13.42 2.21
C VAL A 137 6.40 -14.63 3.11
N TYR A 138 5.32 -15.31 3.42
CA TYR A 138 5.33 -16.40 4.39
C TYR A 138 4.44 -17.57 3.99
N ASP A 139 4.70 -18.72 4.60
CA ASP A 139 3.86 -19.91 4.48
C ASP A 139 2.85 -19.93 5.65
N ALA A 140 1.57 -19.68 5.37
CA ALA A 140 0.53 -19.71 6.39
C ALA A 140 0.32 -21.15 6.90
N GLY A 141 0.54 -21.34 8.21
CA GLY A 141 0.63 -22.66 8.84
C GLY A 141 2.00 -23.32 8.72
N GLY A 142 2.96 -22.68 8.07
CA GLY A 142 4.36 -23.09 8.01
C GLY A 142 5.21 -22.45 9.11
N SER A 143 6.53 -22.43 8.87
CA SER A 143 7.50 -21.88 9.84
C SER A 143 8.45 -20.84 9.22
N ARG A 144 8.35 -20.56 7.93
CA ARG A 144 9.30 -19.68 7.23
C ARG A 144 8.62 -18.41 6.72
N LEU A 145 9.36 -17.31 6.85
CA LEU A 145 8.99 -15.99 6.35
C LEU A 145 10.22 -15.32 5.75
N TYR A 146 10.04 -14.65 4.62
CA TYR A 146 11.01 -13.75 4.00
C TYR A 146 10.56 -12.31 4.18
N LEU A 147 11.44 -11.47 4.71
CA LEU A 147 11.25 -10.04 4.74
C LEU A 147 12.02 -9.42 3.57
N ILE A 148 11.31 -8.70 2.74
CA ILE A 148 11.83 -7.98 1.60
C ILE A 148 11.81 -6.48 1.95
N ARG A 149 12.89 -5.79 1.63
CA ARG A 149 12.96 -4.33 1.66
C ARG A 149 13.52 -3.85 0.33
N ASP A 150 12.83 -2.89 -0.27
CA ASP A 150 13.08 -2.47 -1.63
C ASP A 150 13.05 -3.68 -2.58
N GLU A 151 14.12 -4.03 -3.22
CA GLU A 151 14.18 -5.13 -4.19
C GLU A 151 15.01 -6.33 -3.69
N GLN A 152 15.23 -6.45 -2.36
CA GLN A 152 16.10 -7.47 -1.78
C GLN A 152 15.47 -8.18 -0.60
N ILE A 153 15.72 -9.48 -0.48
CA ILE A 153 15.45 -10.23 0.75
C ILE A 153 16.49 -9.79 1.79
N VAL A 154 16.02 -9.05 2.81
CA VAL A 154 16.89 -8.53 3.87
C VAL A 154 16.95 -9.46 5.08
N HIS A 155 15.95 -10.32 5.24
CA HIS A 155 15.93 -11.28 6.32
C HIS A 155 15.10 -12.52 6.00
N THR A 156 15.50 -13.66 6.56
CA THR A 156 14.73 -14.90 6.57
C THR A 156 14.46 -15.27 8.01
N TYR A 157 13.21 -15.21 8.40
CA TYR A 157 12.73 -15.63 9.70
C TYR A 157 12.34 -17.11 9.62
N THR A 158 12.68 -17.87 10.63
CA THR A 158 12.23 -19.26 10.77
C THR A 158 11.77 -19.47 12.20
N SER A 159 10.49 -19.78 12.37
CA SER A 159 9.96 -20.18 13.66
C SER A 159 10.58 -21.51 14.10
N ASP A 160 10.89 -21.63 15.36
CA ASP A 160 11.37 -22.86 15.98
C ASP A 160 10.28 -23.94 16.12
N LYS A 161 9.03 -23.56 15.84
CA LYS A 161 7.85 -24.42 15.91
C LYS A 161 7.32 -24.74 14.52
N ALA A 162 7.22 -26.01 14.18
CA ALA A 162 6.62 -26.41 12.92
C ALA A 162 5.14 -25.99 12.83
N GLY A 163 4.77 -25.36 11.72
CA GLY A 163 3.40 -24.90 11.49
C GLY A 163 2.95 -23.74 12.38
N ALA A 164 3.89 -22.90 12.81
CA ALA A 164 3.64 -21.88 13.81
C ALA A 164 3.05 -20.59 13.27
N ILE A 165 3.49 -20.12 12.08
CA ILE A 165 3.09 -18.81 11.54
C ILE A 165 1.63 -18.89 11.09
N LEU A 166 0.75 -18.11 11.72
CA LEU A 166 -0.64 -17.98 11.34
C LEU A 166 -0.85 -16.78 10.42
N SER A 167 -0.23 -15.65 10.75
CA SER A 167 -0.25 -14.43 9.97
C SER A 167 1.06 -13.66 10.15
N ALA A 168 1.45 -12.88 9.13
CA ALA A 168 2.53 -11.91 9.22
C ALA A 168 2.22 -10.68 8.36
N ARG A 169 2.37 -9.48 8.94
CA ARG A 169 2.09 -8.22 8.27
C ARG A 169 3.23 -7.23 8.48
N VAL A 170 3.56 -6.50 7.43
CA VAL A 170 4.52 -5.39 7.50
C VAL A 170 3.78 -4.06 7.55
N SER A 171 4.37 -3.07 8.24
CA SER A 171 3.96 -1.67 8.18
C SER A 171 4.76 -0.90 7.13
N GLU A 172 4.31 0.29 6.74
CA GLU A 172 5.06 1.19 5.85
C GLU A 172 6.41 1.64 6.44
N ASN A 173 6.55 1.61 7.77
CA ASN A 173 7.77 1.95 8.49
C ASN A 173 8.75 0.77 8.62
N GLY A 174 8.36 -0.41 8.15
CA GLY A 174 9.17 -1.63 8.18
C GLY A 174 9.04 -2.46 9.45
N SER A 175 8.13 -2.11 10.36
CA SER A 175 7.81 -2.97 11.49
C SER A 175 7.06 -4.21 11.01
N LEU A 176 7.33 -5.35 11.65
CA LEU A 176 6.74 -6.65 11.31
C LEU A 176 5.90 -7.16 12.48
N THR A 177 4.64 -7.49 12.22
CA THR A 177 3.78 -8.21 13.15
C THR A 177 3.70 -9.66 12.75
N VAL A 178 3.94 -10.58 13.67
CA VAL A 178 3.83 -12.03 13.45
C VAL A 178 2.89 -12.63 14.48
N VAL A 179 1.89 -13.34 13.99
CA VAL A 179 0.98 -14.15 14.80
C VAL A 179 1.40 -15.61 14.71
N GLU A 180 1.72 -16.22 15.84
CA GLU A 180 2.22 -17.60 15.91
C GLU A 180 1.47 -18.43 16.93
N ARG A 181 1.47 -19.74 16.73
CA ARG A 181 1.10 -20.70 17.78
C ARG A 181 2.11 -20.62 18.91
N ALA A 182 1.65 -20.63 20.14
CA ALA A 182 2.50 -20.58 21.32
C ALA A 182 2.24 -21.75 22.27
N THR A 183 3.30 -22.30 22.85
CA THR A 183 3.18 -23.39 23.83
C THR A 183 2.56 -22.85 25.13
N GLY A 184 1.46 -23.42 25.53
CA GLY A 184 0.73 -22.98 26.72
C GLY A 184 -0.25 -21.84 26.52
N TYR A 185 -0.32 -21.27 25.30
CA TYR A 185 -1.22 -20.21 24.88
C TYR A 185 -1.95 -20.60 23.59
N LYS A 186 -3.04 -19.91 23.29
CA LYS A 186 -3.76 -20.10 22.01
C LYS A 186 -3.05 -19.41 20.85
N ALA A 187 -2.39 -18.28 21.11
CA ALA A 187 -1.53 -17.58 20.17
C ALA A 187 -0.51 -16.68 20.88
N ALA A 188 0.58 -16.35 20.20
CA ALA A 188 1.45 -15.22 20.52
C ALA A 188 1.44 -14.24 19.36
N VAL A 189 1.34 -12.95 19.65
CA VAL A 189 1.48 -11.86 18.68
C VAL A 189 2.73 -11.09 19.03
N THR A 190 3.72 -11.11 18.14
CA THR A 190 4.98 -10.39 18.36
C THR A 190 5.10 -9.29 17.34
N VAL A 191 5.40 -8.08 17.80
CA VAL A 191 5.78 -6.94 16.99
C VAL A 191 7.29 -6.80 17.01
N TYR A 192 7.88 -6.74 15.83
CA TYR A 192 9.30 -6.47 15.62
C TYR A 192 9.46 -5.08 15.00
N ASP A 193 10.51 -4.36 15.37
CA ASP A 193 10.90 -3.12 14.71
C ASP A 193 11.51 -3.39 13.31
N ALA A 194 11.85 -2.32 12.58
CA ALA A 194 12.48 -2.41 11.26
C ALA A 194 13.87 -3.08 11.26
N SER A 195 14.48 -3.28 12.45
CA SER A 195 15.73 -4.02 12.66
C SER A 195 15.48 -5.47 13.10
N LEU A 196 14.22 -5.91 13.10
CA LEU A 196 13.74 -7.22 13.56
C LEU A 196 14.07 -7.51 15.04
N GLN A 197 14.12 -6.46 15.87
CA GLN A 197 14.17 -6.65 17.31
C GLN A 197 12.73 -6.71 17.84
N PRO A 198 12.41 -7.67 18.73
CA PRO A 198 11.08 -7.74 19.30
C PRO A 198 10.84 -6.51 20.19
N VAL A 199 9.73 -5.81 19.93
CA VAL A 199 9.29 -4.63 20.69
C VAL A 199 8.32 -5.06 21.79
N VAL A 200 7.32 -5.84 21.42
CA VAL A 200 6.30 -6.35 22.34
C VAL A 200 5.84 -7.74 21.89
N THR A 201 5.51 -8.58 22.85
CA THR A 201 4.93 -9.91 22.61
C THR A 201 3.74 -10.12 23.52
N GLU A 202 2.56 -10.30 22.90
CA GLU A 202 1.33 -10.62 23.61
C GLU A 202 1.02 -12.11 23.53
N ASN A 203 1.03 -12.78 24.70
CA ASN A 203 0.68 -14.19 24.81
C ASN A 203 -0.78 -14.35 25.21
N ILE A 204 -1.61 -14.79 24.28
CA ILE A 204 -3.06 -14.82 24.43
C ILE A 204 -3.53 -16.24 24.76
N SER A 205 -4.14 -16.41 25.92
CA SER A 205 -4.65 -17.71 26.40
C SER A 205 -6.16 -17.85 26.30
N SER A 206 -6.90 -16.72 26.28
CA SER A 206 -8.37 -16.71 26.33
C SER A 206 -9.02 -17.05 24.98
N SER A 207 -8.41 -16.66 23.87
CA SER A 207 -8.98 -16.74 22.52
C SER A 207 -7.91 -17.05 21.48
N PHE A 208 -8.32 -17.56 20.33
CA PHE A 208 -7.42 -17.71 19.17
C PHE A 208 -7.24 -16.35 18.49
N VAL A 209 -6.05 -16.10 17.95
CA VAL A 209 -5.78 -14.93 17.13
C VAL A 209 -5.47 -15.41 15.72
N SER A 210 -6.22 -14.92 14.74
CA SER A 210 -6.06 -15.29 13.33
C SER A 210 -5.17 -14.32 12.57
N ASP A 211 -5.20 -13.04 12.94
CA ASP A 211 -4.47 -11.99 12.23
C ASP A 211 -4.21 -10.79 13.15
N ALA A 212 -3.20 -9.97 12.82
CA ALA A 212 -2.93 -8.73 13.54
C ALA A 212 -2.16 -7.74 12.67
N ALA A 213 -2.44 -6.43 12.82
CA ALA A 213 -1.80 -5.37 12.06
C ALA A 213 -1.51 -4.13 12.91
N LEU A 214 -0.43 -3.44 12.57
CA LEU A 214 -0.03 -2.16 13.18
C LEU A 214 -0.74 -0.98 12.54
N SER A 215 -1.08 0.01 13.37
CA SER A 215 -1.50 1.33 12.89
C SER A 215 -0.40 2.00 12.05
N PRO A 216 -0.73 2.99 11.20
CA PRO A 216 0.26 3.67 10.35
C PRO A 216 1.40 4.36 11.10
N ASP A 217 1.23 4.66 12.38
CA ASP A 217 2.27 5.24 13.25
C ASP A 217 3.01 4.20 14.11
N ASP A 218 2.74 2.91 13.90
CA ASP A 218 3.26 1.74 14.62
C ASP A 218 3.03 1.75 16.15
N LYS A 219 2.05 2.54 16.65
CA LYS A 219 1.81 2.67 18.08
C LYS A 219 0.68 1.79 18.61
N THR A 220 -0.23 1.40 17.75
CA THR A 220 -1.37 0.58 18.09
C THR A 220 -1.34 -0.71 17.29
N LEU A 221 -1.43 -1.83 17.98
CA LEU A 221 -1.60 -3.16 17.39
C LEU A 221 -3.08 -3.52 17.46
N ALA A 222 -3.70 -3.86 16.33
CA ALA A 222 -5.02 -4.48 16.30
C ALA A 222 -4.89 -5.98 16.04
N ALA A 223 -5.50 -6.80 16.86
CA ALA A 223 -5.53 -8.25 16.73
C ALA A 223 -6.96 -8.75 16.53
N VAL A 224 -7.15 -9.64 15.56
CA VAL A 224 -8.40 -10.36 15.31
C VAL A 224 -8.44 -11.58 16.23
N SER A 225 -9.30 -11.54 17.19
CA SER A 225 -9.47 -12.59 18.21
C SER A 225 -10.79 -13.32 18.01
N VAL A 226 -10.75 -14.65 18.07
CA VAL A 226 -11.93 -15.52 18.02
C VAL A 226 -12.00 -16.33 19.31
N GLY A 227 -13.08 -16.14 20.05
CA GLY A 227 -13.38 -16.83 21.29
C GLY A 227 -14.70 -17.58 21.24
N GLU A 228 -15.07 -18.18 22.36
CA GLU A 228 -16.40 -18.75 22.59
C GLU A 228 -17.10 -17.92 23.64
N ASP A 229 -18.37 -17.65 23.44
CA ASP A 229 -19.27 -17.10 24.41
C ASP A 229 -20.46 -18.05 24.64
N THR A 230 -21.46 -17.62 25.41
CA THR A 230 -22.66 -18.44 25.73
C THR A 230 -23.56 -18.73 24.53
N SER A 231 -23.40 -17.97 23.44
CA SER A 231 -24.19 -18.06 22.18
C SER A 231 -23.47 -18.75 21.04
N GLY A 232 -22.18 -19.05 21.19
CA GLY A 232 -21.34 -19.69 20.17
C GLY A 232 -19.95 -19.07 20.11
N PHE A 233 -19.39 -18.87 18.91
CA PHE A 233 -18.16 -18.14 18.76
C PHE A 233 -18.42 -16.62 18.65
N ASP A 234 -17.46 -15.86 19.12
CA ASP A 234 -17.49 -14.40 19.08
C ASP A 234 -16.16 -13.86 18.53
N SER A 235 -16.23 -12.99 17.55
CA SER A 235 -15.09 -12.31 16.97
C SER A 235 -14.93 -10.94 17.58
N VAL A 236 -13.74 -10.68 18.10
CA VAL A 236 -13.41 -9.44 18.80
C VAL A 236 -12.12 -8.86 18.26
N LEU A 237 -12.14 -7.58 17.93
CA LEU A 237 -10.92 -6.81 17.73
C LEU A 237 -10.40 -6.35 19.08
N ILE A 238 -9.13 -6.63 19.34
CA ILE A 238 -8.44 -6.17 20.55
C ILE A 238 -7.31 -5.24 20.12
N PHE A 239 -7.25 -4.07 20.72
CA PHE A 239 -6.26 -3.06 20.40
C PHE A 239 -5.29 -2.92 21.59
N TYR A 240 -3.99 -3.01 21.28
CA TYR A 240 -2.91 -2.92 22.28
C TYR A 240 -2.02 -1.71 21.99
N ASN A 241 -1.50 -1.11 23.04
CA ASN A 241 -0.41 -0.13 22.94
C ASN A 241 0.92 -0.90 22.69
N VAL A 242 1.61 -0.57 21.61
CA VAL A 242 2.87 -1.26 21.22
C VAL A 242 4.01 -1.01 22.21
N ALA A 243 3.99 0.12 22.94
CA ALA A 243 5.09 0.48 23.84
C ALA A 243 5.15 -0.37 25.12
N ASP A 244 4.00 -0.85 25.61
CA ASP A 244 3.88 -1.53 26.91
C ASP A 244 3.01 -2.80 26.88
N GLY A 245 2.32 -3.07 25.75
CA GLY A 245 1.40 -4.20 25.59
C GLY A 245 0.05 -4.01 26.29
N GLU A 246 -0.23 -2.84 26.87
CA GLU A 246 -1.52 -2.62 27.53
C GLU A 246 -2.69 -2.64 26.53
N GLU A 247 -3.76 -3.32 26.90
CA GLU A 247 -5.00 -3.32 26.12
C GLU A 247 -5.67 -1.95 26.19
N LEU A 248 -5.87 -1.31 25.03
CA LEU A 248 -6.49 0.00 24.90
C LEU A 248 -8.00 -0.08 24.72
N TYR A 249 -8.46 -0.94 23.81
CA TYR A 249 -9.85 -1.02 23.38
C TYR A 249 -10.22 -2.45 22.99
N ARG A 250 -11.51 -2.75 23.04
CA ARG A 250 -12.13 -3.93 22.42
C ARG A 250 -13.34 -3.52 21.60
N CYS A 251 -13.55 -4.22 20.48
CA CYS A 251 -14.74 -4.09 19.66
C CYS A 251 -15.27 -5.49 19.31
N ALA A 252 -16.40 -5.87 19.87
CA ALA A 252 -17.07 -7.12 19.52
C ALA A 252 -17.77 -6.94 18.17
N LEU A 253 -17.56 -7.89 17.27
CA LEU A 253 -18.18 -7.93 15.93
C LEU A 253 -19.14 -9.12 15.79
N GLY A 254 -19.41 -9.82 16.90
CA GLY A 254 -20.36 -10.94 16.97
C GLY A 254 -19.84 -12.21 16.30
N SER A 255 -20.75 -13.03 15.80
CA SER A 255 -20.44 -14.34 15.24
C SER A 255 -20.05 -14.30 13.75
N ASP A 256 -19.41 -13.24 13.29
CA ASP A 256 -18.85 -13.15 11.94
C ASP A 256 -17.39 -13.62 11.92
N VAL A 257 -17.01 -14.44 10.95
CA VAL A 257 -15.62 -14.88 10.77
C VAL A 257 -14.86 -13.78 10.06
N LEU A 258 -13.91 -13.15 10.75
CA LEU A 258 -13.13 -12.07 10.19
C LEU A 258 -12.01 -12.61 9.31
N LEU A 259 -11.94 -12.09 8.09
CA LEU A 259 -11.09 -12.58 6.99
C LEU A 259 -9.84 -11.73 6.77
N ASP A 260 -9.97 -10.41 6.89
CA ASP A 260 -8.88 -9.48 6.61
C ASP A 260 -9.06 -8.16 7.37
N LEU A 261 -7.97 -7.42 7.58
CA LEU A 261 -7.99 -6.10 8.20
C LEU A 261 -6.97 -5.17 7.55
N LYS A 262 -7.31 -3.89 7.47
CA LYS A 262 -6.41 -2.83 6.97
C LYS A 262 -6.63 -1.54 7.73
N TRP A 263 -5.52 -0.99 8.25
CA TRP A 263 -5.54 0.33 8.85
C TRP A 263 -5.69 1.44 7.80
N GLU A 264 -6.53 2.39 8.14
CA GLU A 264 -6.59 3.73 7.57
C GLU A 264 -6.03 4.74 8.57
N LYS A 265 -5.91 6.00 8.14
CA LYS A 265 -5.35 7.05 9.00
C LYS A 265 -6.05 7.18 10.36
N ASN A 266 -7.37 7.01 10.40
CA ASN A 266 -8.19 7.28 11.59
C ASN A 266 -8.86 6.04 12.18
N GLY A 267 -8.83 4.90 11.49
CA GLY A 267 -9.53 3.70 11.90
C GLY A 267 -9.06 2.46 11.16
N LEU A 268 -9.80 1.40 11.34
CA LEU A 268 -9.48 0.08 10.84
C LEU A 268 -10.65 -0.48 10.03
N TRP A 269 -10.39 -0.82 8.77
CA TRP A 269 -11.27 -1.68 8.00
C TRP A 269 -11.09 -3.13 8.44
N VAL A 270 -12.20 -3.84 8.54
CA VAL A 270 -12.24 -5.28 8.77
C VAL A 270 -13.27 -5.88 7.84
N VAL A 271 -12.94 -6.99 7.21
CA VAL A 271 -13.87 -7.76 6.39
C VAL A 271 -14.16 -9.08 7.10
N GLY A 272 -15.43 -9.42 7.20
CA GLY A 272 -15.93 -10.70 7.66
C GLY A 272 -16.68 -11.44 6.54
N GLU A 273 -17.14 -12.66 6.82
CA GLU A 273 -17.93 -13.46 5.85
C GLU A 273 -19.23 -12.76 5.43
N TYR A 274 -19.77 -11.89 6.30
CA TYR A 274 -21.06 -11.23 6.05
C TYR A 274 -20.92 -9.82 5.49
N GLY A 275 -19.71 -9.27 5.44
CA GLY A 275 -19.46 -7.94 4.90
C GLY A 275 -18.28 -7.21 5.52
N ALA A 276 -18.33 -5.90 5.57
CA ALA A 276 -17.24 -5.09 6.08
C ALA A 276 -17.68 -4.19 7.24
N TYR A 277 -16.69 -3.89 8.09
CA TYR A 277 -16.81 -3.06 9.28
C TYR A 277 -15.75 -1.97 9.25
N TYR A 278 -16.08 -0.79 9.75
CA TYR A 278 -15.10 0.27 10.02
C TYR A 278 -15.12 0.63 11.50
N VAL A 279 -13.95 0.53 12.14
CA VAL A 279 -13.79 0.68 13.58
C VAL A 279 -12.82 1.81 13.89
N GLU A 280 -13.25 2.76 14.72
CA GLU A 280 -12.41 3.85 15.21
C GLU A 280 -12.25 3.76 16.72
N LYS A 281 -11.02 3.67 17.21
CA LYS A 281 -10.69 3.62 18.66
C LYS A 281 -11.56 2.61 19.43
N GLY A 282 -11.70 1.41 18.89
CA GLY A 282 -12.49 0.35 19.50
C GLY A 282 -14.00 0.51 19.36
N THR A 283 -14.49 1.50 18.66
CA THR A 283 -15.92 1.72 18.41
C THR A 283 -16.26 1.40 16.96
N LEU A 284 -17.26 0.53 16.76
CA LEU A 284 -17.84 0.30 15.43
C LEU A 284 -18.57 1.57 14.97
N THR A 285 -18.05 2.22 13.94
CA THR A 285 -18.61 3.48 13.42
C THR A 285 -19.43 3.26 12.15
N ASN A 286 -19.10 2.21 11.38
CA ASN A 286 -19.82 1.87 10.17
C ASN A 286 -19.74 0.38 9.86
N SER A 287 -20.78 -0.18 9.24
CA SER A 287 -20.81 -1.56 8.78
C SER A 287 -21.77 -1.73 7.61
N ASN A 288 -21.46 -2.71 6.76
CA ASN A 288 -22.35 -3.18 5.72
C ASN A 288 -22.32 -4.70 5.69
N THR A 289 -23.16 -5.31 6.51
CA THR A 289 -23.20 -6.77 6.72
C THR A 289 -24.59 -7.31 6.42
N ASP A 290 -24.65 -8.46 5.77
CA ASP A 290 -25.89 -9.16 5.43
C ASP A 290 -25.64 -10.67 5.34
N GLN A 291 -26.19 -11.43 6.28
CA GLN A 291 -26.07 -12.88 6.35
C GLN A 291 -26.84 -13.64 5.25
N THR A 292 -27.65 -12.93 4.45
CA THR A 292 -28.44 -13.55 3.37
C THR A 292 -27.70 -13.57 2.04
N ARG A 293 -26.55 -12.92 1.95
CA ARG A 293 -25.70 -12.87 0.75
C ARG A 293 -24.35 -13.55 1.03
N ILE A 294 -23.65 -13.89 -0.03
CA ILE A 294 -22.37 -14.59 0.01
C ILE A 294 -21.29 -13.61 -0.45
N LEU A 295 -20.36 -13.29 0.43
CA LEU A 295 -19.15 -12.56 0.05
C LEU A 295 -18.30 -13.46 -0.85
N GLN A 296 -18.01 -13.01 -2.06
CA GLN A 296 -17.21 -13.74 -3.05
C GLN A 296 -15.79 -13.20 -3.12
N ASP A 297 -15.66 -11.87 -3.07
CA ASP A 297 -14.39 -11.20 -3.18
C ASP A 297 -14.46 -9.81 -2.53
N PHE A 298 -13.30 -9.26 -2.16
CA PHE A 298 -13.19 -7.93 -1.57
C PHE A 298 -11.82 -7.30 -1.79
N SER A 299 -11.75 -5.98 -1.66
CA SER A 299 -10.47 -5.27 -1.62
C SER A 299 -10.52 -4.11 -0.64
N LEU A 300 -9.51 -4.06 0.22
CA LEU A 300 -9.27 -2.98 1.19
C LEU A 300 -8.19 -1.99 0.70
N GLY A 301 -7.74 -2.10 -0.57
CA GLY A 301 -6.68 -1.26 -1.14
C GLY A 301 -7.06 0.21 -1.36
N GLY A 302 -8.35 0.56 -1.36
CA GLY A 302 -8.83 1.92 -1.57
C GLY A 302 -8.47 2.89 -0.43
N ASN A 303 -8.37 4.18 -0.76
CA ASN A 303 -8.14 5.22 0.23
C ASN A 303 -9.48 5.71 0.79
N GLY A 304 -9.81 5.30 2.01
CA GLY A 304 -11.05 5.66 2.69
C GLY A 304 -12.29 4.89 2.23
N PHE A 305 -12.12 3.79 1.50
CA PHE A 305 -13.22 2.92 1.11
C PHE A 305 -12.79 1.46 1.02
N ALA A 306 -13.74 0.56 1.22
CA ALA A 306 -13.65 -0.86 0.95
C ALA A 306 -14.59 -1.22 -0.21
N VAL A 307 -14.21 -2.20 -1.04
CA VAL A 307 -15.04 -2.72 -2.11
C VAL A 307 -15.32 -4.20 -1.85
N LEU A 308 -16.58 -4.59 -1.95
CA LEU A 308 -17.05 -5.96 -1.74
C LEU A 308 -17.77 -6.44 -2.99
N TYR A 309 -17.58 -7.69 -3.37
CA TYR A 309 -18.42 -8.38 -4.31
C TYR A 309 -19.24 -9.44 -3.59
N CYS A 310 -20.55 -9.24 -3.56
CA CYS A 310 -21.50 -10.15 -2.91
C CYS A 310 -22.44 -10.74 -3.94
N SER A 311 -22.65 -12.05 -3.90
CA SER A 311 -23.59 -12.75 -4.78
C SER A 311 -24.74 -13.37 -4.00
N LYS A 312 -25.81 -13.71 -4.71
CA LYS A 312 -26.93 -14.48 -4.17
C LYS A 312 -26.70 -15.98 -4.25
N TYR A 313 -25.78 -16.42 -5.10
CA TYR A 313 -25.52 -17.81 -5.38
C TYR A 313 -24.05 -18.16 -5.15
N GLN A 314 -23.79 -19.38 -4.72
CA GLN A 314 -22.43 -19.87 -4.46
C GLN A 314 -21.52 -19.88 -5.70
N ASN A 315 -22.10 -19.95 -6.91
CA ASN A 315 -21.34 -19.91 -8.17
C ASN A 315 -20.87 -18.50 -8.54
N GLY A 316 -21.12 -17.51 -7.72
CA GLY A 316 -20.65 -16.15 -7.94
C GLY A 316 -21.37 -15.36 -9.05
N SER A 317 -22.45 -15.90 -9.66
CA SER A 317 -23.21 -15.18 -10.68
C SER A 317 -24.30 -14.29 -10.07
N GLY A 318 -24.66 -13.20 -10.77
CA GLY A 318 -25.77 -12.32 -10.38
C GLY A 318 -25.52 -11.64 -9.03
N GLY A 319 -24.38 -11.00 -8.91
CA GLY A 319 -23.95 -10.32 -7.69
C GLY A 319 -24.03 -8.80 -7.77
N THR A 320 -23.53 -8.18 -6.73
CA THR A 320 -23.44 -6.73 -6.58
C THR A 320 -22.05 -6.34 -6.11
N VAL A 321 -21.41 -5.43 -6.81
CA VAL A 321 -20.22 -4.77 -6.33
C VAL A 321 -20.66 -3.57 -5.48
N GLU A 322 -20.24 -3.54 -4.24
CA GLU A 322 -20.60 -2.54 -3.23
C GLU A 322 -19.37 -1.79 -2.78
N LEU A 323 -19.49 -0.49 -2.68
CA LEU A 323 -18.46 0.38 -2.11
C LEU A 323 -18.94 0.89 -0.75
N LEU A 324 -18.16 0.64 0.27
CA LEU A 324 -18.38 1.14 1.62
C LEU A 324 -17.34 2.21 1.92
N THR A 325 -17.78 3.39 2.33
CA THR A 325 -16.89 4.48 2.76
C THR A 325 -16.78 4.54 4.29
N THR A 326 -15.76 5.21 4.81
CA THR A 326 -15.61 5.42 6.26
C THR A 326 -16.79 6.17 6.89
N GLN A 327 -17.62 6.88 6.07
CA GLN A 327 -18.76 7.68 6.54
C GLN A 327 -20.11 6.97 6.37
N GLY A 328 -20.17 5.82 5.72
CA GLY A 328 -21.41 5.08 5.52
C GLY A 328 -21.39 4.21 4.26
N SER A 329 -22.49 3.49 4.04
CA SER A 329 -22.68 2.69 2.83
C SER A 329 -22.67 3.61 1.61
N GLY A 330 -21.83 3.25 0.65
CA GLY A 330 -21.75 3.92 -0.63
C GLY A 330 -22.76 3.38 -1.65
N SER A 331 -22.41 3.54 -2.90
CA SER A 331 -23.18 3.06 -4.04
C SER A 331 -22.94 1.57 -4.31
N ALA A 332 -23.82 0.96 -5.10
CA ALA A 332 -23.72 -0.42 -5.50
C ALA A 332 -24.00 -0.57 -7.01
N ILE A 333 -23.31 -1.50 -7.67
CA ILE A 333 -23.44 -1.80 -9.08
C ILE A 333 -23.79 -3.28 -9.23
N SER A 334 -24.89 -3.58 -9.92
CA SER A 334 -25.25 -4.96 -10.23
C SER A 334 -24.32 -5.55 -11.30
N GLN A 335 -23.84 -6.77 -11.05
CA GLN A 335 -23.04 -7.54 -11.97
C GLN A 335 -23.82 -8.80 -12.38
N ASN A 336 -23.97 -8.99 -13.69
CA ASN A 336 -24.63 -10.19 -14.24
C ASN A 336 -23.62 -11.33 -14.43
N ASP A 337 -22.39 -10.98 -14.83
CA ASP A 337 -21.30 -11.92 -15.02
C ASP A 337 -20.60 -12.24 -13.68
N GLU A 338 -20.02 -13.42 -13.61
CA GLU A 338 -19.14 -13.80 -12.50
C GLU A 338 -17.94 -12.85 -12.46
N VAL A 339 -17.67 -12.26 -11.28
CA VAL A 339 -16.45 -11.51 -11.03
C VAL A 339 -15.34 -12.51 -10.71
N LEU A 340 -14.26 -12.46 -11.47
CA LEU A 340 -13.10 -13.33 -11.30
C LEU A 340 -12.14 -12.79 -10.26
N ASP A 341 -12.02 -11.46 -10.17
CA ASP A 341 -11.14 -10.80 -9.22
C ASP A 341 -11.51 -9.31 -9.07
N LEU A 342 -11.22 -8.76 -7.92
CA LEU A 342 -11.50 -7.38 -7.54
C LEU A 342 -10.30 -6.77 -6.85
N SER A 343 -9.86 -5.60 -7.28
CA SER A 343 -8.70 -4.93 -6.69
C SER A 343 -8.93 -3.43 -6.59
N ALA A 344 -8.52 -2.83 -5.47
CA ALA A 344 -8.59 -1.40 -5.25
C ALA A 344 -7.23 -0.82 -4.86
N ALA A 345 -6.94 0.39 -5.31
CA ALA A 345 -5.79 1.17 -4.86
C ALA A 345 -6.06 2.66 -5.07
N GLY A 346 -5.67 3.47 -4.08
CA GLY A 346 -5.88 4.91 -4.15
C GLY A 346 -7.35 5.28 -4.31
N SER A 347 -7.69 5.96 -5.40
CA SER A 347 -9.07 6.38 -5.72
C SER A 347 -9.75 5.50 -6.78
N TYR A 348 -9.18 4.34 -7.08
CA TYR A 348 -9.66 3.45 -8.13
C TYR A 348 -9.91 2.04 -7.61
N PHE A 349 -10.81 1.34 -8.28
CA PHE A 349 -10.95 -0.11 -8.15
C PHE A 349 -11.28 -0.75 -9.50
N SER A 350 -10.84 -1.99 -9.67
CA SER A 350 -11.04 -2.79 -10.87
C SER A 350 -11.97 -3.96 -10.57
N VAL A 351 -12.83 -4.26 -11.50
CA VAL A 351 -13.67 -5.46 -11.54
C VAL A 351 -13.32 -6.25 -12.78
N LEU A 352 -12.82 -7.46 -12.61
CA LEU A 352 -12.49 -8.37 -13.68
C LEU A 352 -13.57 -9.45 -13.81
N THR A 353 -14.09 -9.59 -15.02
CA THR A 353 -14.94 -10.73 -15.41
C THR A 353 -14.23 -11.59 -16.47
N ALA A 354 -14.82 -12.69 -16.86
CA ALA A 354 -14.28 -13.51 -17.96
C ALA A 354 -14.13 -12.74 -19.28
N ASN A 355 -15.02 -11.76 -19.51
CA ASN A 355 -15.12 -11.05 -20.78
C ASN A 355 -14.52 -9.64 -20.73
N GLN A 356 -14.41 -9.02 -19.53
CA GLN A 356 -14.18 -7.59 -19.44
C GLN A 356 -13.43 -7.20 -18.17
N LEU A 357 -12.56 -6.23 -18.30
CA LEU A 357 -11.97 -5.45 -17.21
C LEU A 357 -12.64 -4.08 -17.19
N THR A 358 -13.22 -3.70 -16.05
CA THR A 358 -13.76 -2.36 -15.84
C THR A 358 -13.06 -1.70 -14.66
N ILE A 359 -12.54 -0.51 -14.87
CA ILE A 359 -11.93 0.31 -13.82
C ILE A 359 -12.91 1.40 -13.44
N TYR A 360 -13.18 1.51 -12.15
CA TYR A 360 -14.05 2.53 -11.57
C TYR A 360 -13.25 3.51 -10.71
N ARG A 361 -13.77 4.72 -10.58
CA ARG A 361 -13.37 5.64 -9.52
C ARG A 361 -14.12 5.35 -8.22
N SER A 362 -13.63 5.90 -7.12
CA SER A 362 -14.27 5.77 -5.80
C SER A 362 -15.68 6.38 -5.71
N ASP A 363 -16.13 7.13 -6.71
CA ASP A 363 -17.49 7.61 -6.86
C ASP A 363 -18.38 6.67 -7.70
N MET A 364 -17.87 5.48 -8.03
CA MET A 364 -18.52 4.44 -8.86
C MET A 364 -18.69 4.82 -10.33
N THR A 365 -18.09 5.91 -10.80
CA THR A 365 -18.06 6.23 -12.24
C THR A 365 -17.05 5.36 -12.97
N VAL A 366 -17.39 4.91 -14.17
CA VAL A 366 -16.45 4.15 -15.03
C VAL A 366 -15.32 5.07 -15.45
N TYR A 367 -14.10 4.66 -15.14
CA TYR A 367 -12.87 5.33 -15.59
C TYR A 367 -12.38 4.78 -16.92
N ALA A 368 -12.34 3.45 -17.06
CA ALA A 368 -11.96 2.77 -18.27
C ALA A 368 -12.62 1.40 -18.34
N GLN A 369 -12.76 0.88 -19.56
CA GLN A 369 -13.35 -0.41 -19.82
C GLN A 369 -12.69 -1.03 -21.04
N VAL A 370 -12.33 -2.31 -20.96
CA VAL A 370 -11.65 -3.04 -22.03
C VAL A 370 -12.01 -4.52 -21.97
N ASP A 371 -12.02 -5.19 -23.12
CA ASP A 371 -12.26 -6.62 -23.20
C ASP A 371 -11.10 -7.40 -22.56
N ASN A 372 -11.40 -8.53 -21.92
CA ASN A 372 -10.40 -9.38 -21.28
C ASN A 372 -9.74 -10.34 -22.30
N ASP A 373 -9.07 -9.77 -23.31
CA ASP A 373 -8.37 -10.54 -24.35
C ASP A 373 -7.10 -11.25 -23.83
N TRP A 374 -6.64 -10.87 -22.62
CA TRP A 374 -5.49 -11.52 -21.97
C TRP A 374 -5.80 -12.89 -21.39
N GLY A 375 -7.09 -13.24 -21.24
CA GLY A 375 -7.50 -14.40 -20.46
C GLY A 375 -7.11 -14.29 -18.99
N ALA A 376 -7.08 -13.06 -18.49
CA ALA A 376 -6.67 -12.75 -17.13
C ALA A 376 -7.62 -13.36 -16.09
N ARG A 377 -7.06 -13.70 -14.95
CA ARG A 377 -7.76 -14.24 -13.79
C ARG A 377 -7.61 -13.41 -12.54
N LYS A 378 -6.60 -12.51 -12.52
CA LYS A 378 -6.32 -11.59 -11.42
C LYS A 378 -5.99 -10.22 -11.95
N VAL A 379 -6.24 -9.22 -11.13
CA VAL A 379 -5.91 -7.82 -11.38
C VAL A 379 -5.26 -7.21 -10.15
N LEU A 380 -4.30 -6.33 -10.36
CA LEU A 380 -3.71 -5.53 -9.32
C LEU A 380 -3.89 -4.05 -9.69
N GLN A 381 -4.87 -3.40 -9.08
CA GLN A 381 -5.11 -1.98 -9.27
C GLN A 381 -3.93 -1.18 -8.73
N ARG A 382 -3.58 -0.08 -9.40
CA ARG A 382 -2.58 0.88 -8.97
C ARG A 382 -3.23 2.23 -8.66
N GLU A 383 -2.57 3.03 -7.83
CA GLU A 383 -3.06 4.36 -7.43
C GLU A 383 -3.14 5.36 -8.58
N ASP A 384 -2.40 5.14 -9.67
CA ASP A 384 -2.37 5.99 -10.86
C ASP A 384 -3.45 5.62 -11.89
N GLY A 385 -4.37 4.74 -11.54
CA GLY A 385 -5.46 4.28 -12.40
C GLY A 385 -5.05 3.21 -13.41
N SER A 386 -3.77 2.81 -13.48
CA SER A 386 -3.33 1.65 -14.26
C SER A 386 -3.58 0.35 -13.52
N VAL A 387 -3.59 -0.77 -14.23
CA VAL A 387 -3.85 -2.10 -13.68
C VAL A 387 -2.83 -3.10 -14.23
N LEU A 388 -2.28 -3.95 -13.38
CA LEU A 388 -1.60 -5.16 -13.83
C LEU A 388 -2.63 -6.27 -13.96
N VAL A 389 -2.73 -6.82 -15.16
CA VAL A 389 -3.63 -7.91 -15.52
C VAL A 389 -2.82 -9.20 -15.51
N VAL A 390 -3.15 -10.12 -14.61
CA VAL A 390 -2.37 -11.35 -14.40
C VAL A 390 -3.07 -12.52 -15.07
N SER A 391 -2.34 -13.14 -16.00
CA SER A 391 -2.74 -14.36 -16.70
C SER A 391 -1.77 -15.51 -16.38
N ASN A 392 -1.94 -16.68 -17.04
CA ASN A 392 -0.99 -17.77 -16.88
C ASN A 392 0.36 -17.41 -17.51
N GLY A 393 1.38 -17.24 -16.64
CA GLY A 393 2.76 -17.00 -17.05
C GLY A 393 3.09 -15.54 -17.40
N SER A 394 2.14 -14.60 -17.30
CA SER A 394 2.43 -13.17 -17.50
C SER A 394 1.62 -12.26 -16.59
N ALA A 395 2.14 -11.06 -16.40
CA ALA A 395 1.38 -9.93 -15.90
C ALA A 395 1.59 -8.75 -16.86
N ASP A 396 0.52 -8.24 -17.41
CA ASP A 396 0.54 -7.21 -18.45
C ASP A 396 -0.02 -5.90 -17.89
N LEU A 397 0.60 -4.78 -18.23
CA LEU A 397 0.16 -3.48 -17.76
C LEU A 397 -0.89 -2.90 -18.71
N TYR A 398 -2.08 -2.67 -18.19
CA TYR A 398 -3.08 -1.84 -18.83
C TYR A 398 -3.09 -0.44 -18.22
N ALA A 399 -2.79 0.56 -19.03
CA ALA A 399 -2.80 1.96 -18.63
C ALA A 399 -3.81 2.72 -19.51
N PRO A 400 -4.98 3.12 -18.97
CA PRO A 400 -5.95 3.92 -19.71
C PRO A 400 -5.34 5.23 -20.21
N GLU A 401 -5.68 5.64 -21.43
CA GLU A 401 -5.22 6.90 -22.05
C GLU A 401 -5.85 8.15 -21.42
#